data_bb0e010fdcc183e678fd997cc0d90ed6
#
_entry.id   bb0e010fdcc183e678fd997cc0d90ed6
#
_cell.length_a   1.000
_cell.length_b   1.000
_cell.length_c   1.000
_cell.angle_alpha   90.00
_cell.angle_beta   90.00
_cell.angle_gamma   90.00
#
_symmetry.space_group_name_H-M   'P 1'
#
loop_
_entity.id
_entity.type
_entity.pdbx_description
1 polymer ?
#
loop_
_entity_poly.entity_id
_entity_poly.type
_entity_poly.pdbx_seq_one_letter_code
_entity_poly.pdbx_strand_id
1 'polypeptide(L)'
;DKKELLPYTKNVIGEVLQNGTVVLVATGRPWTGVPEELRELPGMDYALTANGARIIETRTGKVLEEHLLSKEAAKKAIAIGRKYDTLLEVYFDGQGYAQKDEIAQVRKYHKNPNMWDYFLRTRIAVDRLEDLLDEKEGNLDKVQMLFADMEEREEAWKELEREGVFELVGSLQYNIEINAVGVNKGTGLVNLGKMLGIRREEIMA
;
A
#
# COMPACT_ATOMS: atom_id res chain seq x y z
N ASP A 1 -10.19 8.12 -16.21
CA ASP A 1 -9.27 7.00 -16.07
C ASP A 1 -10.06 5.75 -15.70
N LYS A 2 -10.23 4.84 -16.65
CA LYS A 2 -11.04 3.62 -16.43
C LYS A 2 -10.30 2.52 -15.67
N LYS A 3 -9.01 2.71 -15.35
CA LYS A 3 -8.13 1.73 -14.71
C LYS A 3 -8.07 0.37 -15.43
N GLU A 4 -8.20 0.39 -16.74
CA GLU A 4 -8.10 -0.77 -17.63
C GLU A 4 -6.66 -0.86 -18.17
N LEU A 5 -6.15 -2.06 -18.29
CA LEU A 5 -4.90 -2.32 -18.98
C LEU A 5 -5.14 -2.25 -20.49
N LEU A 6 -4.56 -1.25 -21.14
CA LEU A 6 -4.72 -1.10 -22.59
C LEU A 6 -4.13 -2.31 -23.35
N PRO A 7 -4.78 -2.79 -24.42
CA PRO A 7 -4.27 -3.92 -25.20
C PRO A 7 -2.81 -3.73 -25.67
N TYR A 8 -2.47 -2.53 -26.09
CA TYR A 8 -1.10 -2.18 -26.45
C TYR A 8 -0.11 -2.39 -25.29
N THR A 9 -0.44 -1.88 -24.11
CA THR A 9 0.41 -2.04 -22.92
C THR A 9 0.56 -3.52 -22.54
N LYS A 10 -0.52 -4.29 -22.61
CA LYS A 10 -0.49 -5.74 -22.35
C LYS A 10 0.45 -6.48 -23.32
N ASN A 11 0.37 -6.16 -24.61
CA ASN A 11 1.24 -6.75 -25.63
C ASN A 11 2.72 -6.41 -25.38
N VAL A 12 3.03 -5.13 -25.12
CA VAL A 12 4.41 -4.70 -24.84
C VAL A 12 4.97 -5.39 -23.60
N ILE A 13 4.21 -5.49 -22.52
CA ILE A 13 4.64 -6.22 -21.32
C ILE A 13 4.92 -7.69 -21.67
N GLY A 14 4.04 -8.32 -22.45
CA GLY A 14 4.22 -9.71 -22.89
C GLY A 14 5.50 -9.92 -23.70
N GLU A 15 5.81 -9.02 -24.63
CA GLU A 15 7.06 -9.05 -25.43
C GLU A 15 8.30 -8.89 -24.54
N VAL A 16 8.27 -7.97 -23.61
CA VAL A 16 9.37 -7.70 -22.67
C VAL A 16 9.64 -8.92 -21.78
N LEU A 17 8.57 -9.55 -21.28
CA LEU A 17 8.66 -10.79 -20.48
C LEU A 17 9.24 -11.96 -21.29
N GLN A 18 8.82 -12.13 -22.56
CA GLN A 18 9.35 -13.17 -23.47
C GLN A 18 10.84 -12.99 -23.77
N ASN A 19 11.34 -11.76 -23.73
CA ASN A 19 12.76 -11.45 -23.88
C ASN A 19 13.59 -11.67 -22.60
N GLY A 20 12.99 -12.25 -21.55
CA GLY A 20 13.68 -12.60 -20.30
C GLY A 20 13.82 -11.44 -19.31
N THR A 21 13.17 -10.32 -19.54
CA THR A 21 13.13 -9.21 -18.58
C THR A 21 12.14 -9.51 -17.47
N VAL A 22 12.53 -9.31 -16.22
CA VAL A 22 11.61 -9.41 -15.08
C VAL A 22 10.74 -8.16 -15.04
N VAL A 23 9.44 -8.35 -15.17
CA VAL A 23 8.44 -7.27 -15.02
C VAL A 23 7.61 -7.56 -13.78
N LEU A 24 7.35 -6.54 -12.97
CA LEU A 24 6.57 -6.68 -11.74
C LEU A 24 5.70 -5.46 -11.47
N VAL A 25 4.68 -5.66 -10.63
CA VAL A 25 3.88 -4.56 -10.07
C VAL A 25 4.53 -4.07 -8.79
N ALA A 26 4.82 -2.76 -8.70
CA ALA A 26 5.24 -2.09 -7.47
C ALA A 26 4.17 -1.08 -7.04
N THR A 27 3.45 -1.38 -5.96
CA THR A 27 2.24 -0.64 -5.59
C THR A 27 2.10 -0.43 -4.08
N GLY A 28 1.42 0.65 -3.69
CA GLY A 28 0.95 0.85 -2.31
C GLY A 28 -0.29 0.01 -1.95
N ARG A 29 -0.90 -0.68 -2.93
CA ARG A 29 -2.04 -1.56 -2.70
C ARG A 29 -1.61 -2.93 -2.16
N PRO A 30 -2.51 -3.65 -1.47
CA PRO A 30 -2.36 -5.08 -1.27
C PRO A 30 -2.46 -5.82 -2.62
N TRP A 31 -1.96 -7.07 -2.67
CA TRP A 31 -2.03 -7.87 -3.89
C TRP A 31 -3.47 -8.05 -4.42
N THR A 32 -4.42 -8.27 -3.51
CA THR A 32 -5.86 -8.36 -3.84
C THR A 32 -6.44 -7.08 -4.45
N GLY A 33 -5.80 -5.95 -4.24
CA GLY A 33 -6.17 -4.64 -4.82
C GLY A 33 -5.53 -4.35 -6.18
N VAL A 34 -4.66 -5.23 -6.69
CA VAL A 34 -4.09 -5.14 -8.04
C VAL A 34 -5.15 -5.64 -9.04
N PRO A 35 -5.36 -4.96 -10.19
CA PRO A 35 -6.28 -5.43 -11.21
C PRO A 35 -6.01 -6.88 -11.63
N GLU A 36 -7.06 -7.66 -11.77
CA GLU A 36 -6.98 -9.10 -12.12
C GLU A 36 -6.20 -9.34 -13.42
N GLU A 37 -6.42 -8.50 -14.43
CA GLU A 37 -5.70 -8.55 -15.70
C GLU A 37 -4.16 -8.47 -15.56
N LEU A 38 -3.66 -7.78 -14.54
CA LEU A 38 -2.23 -7.73 -14.22
C LEU A 38 -1.80 -8.93 -13.38
N ARG A 39 -2.66 -9.38 -12.46
CA ARG A 39 -2.35 -10.54 -11.60
C ARG A 39 -2.27 -11.85 -12.38
N GLU A 40 -3.04 -11.96 -13.46
CA GLU A 40 -3.11 -13.15 -14.32
C GLU A 40 -2.17 -13.09 -15.53
N LEU A 41 -1.38 -12.01 -15.67
CA LEU A 41 -0.47 -11.85 -16.80
C LEU A 41 0.67 -12.88 -16.69
N PRO A 42 0.79 -13.80 -17.69
CA PRO A 42 1.83 -14.84 -17.66
C PRO A 42 3.24 -14.23 -17.61
N GLY A 43 4.09 -14.74 -16.72
CA GLY A 43 5.46 -14.28 -16.54
C GLY A 43 5.64 -13.11 -15.56
N MET A 44 4.54 -12.55 -15.03
CA MET A 44 4.61 -11.58 -13.94
C MET A 44 4.72 -12.32 -12.60
N ASP A 45 5.91 -12.86 -12.32
CA ASP A 45 6.13 -13.79 -11.22
C ASP A 45 6.34 -13.13 -9.86
N TYR A 46 6.50 -11.80 -9.82
CA TYR A 46 6.77 -11.05 -8.59
C TYR A 46 5.89 -9.80 -8.47
N ALA A 47 5.63 -9.39 -7.23
CA ALA A 47 5.01 -8.11 -6.93
C ALA A 47 5.55 -7.51 -5.63
N LEU A 48 5.66 -6.19 -5.60
CA LEU A 48 5.87 -5.39 -4.40
C LEU A 48 4.54 -4.77 -4.01
N THR A 49 4.08 -5.06 -2.81
CA THR A 49 2.81 -4.56 -2.27
C THR A 49 3.03 -3.69 -1.04
N ALA A 50 2.04 -2.91 -0.65
CA ALA A 50 2.09 -1.99 0.48
C ALA A 50 3.37 -1.12 0.49
N ASN A 51 3.72 -0.54 -0.68
CA ASN A 51 4.93 0.27 -0.91
C ASN A 51 6.26 -0.47 -0.78
N GLY A 52 6.26 -1.79 -0.84
CA GLY A 52 7.45 -2.62 -0.67
C GLY A 52 7.55 -3.25 0.73
N ALA A 53 6.51 -3.12 1.57
CA ALA A 53 6.44 -3.84 2.85
C ALA A 53 6.41 -5.35 2.65
N ARG A 54 5.92 -5.82 1.50
CA ARG A 54 5.96 -7.25 1.12
C ARG A 54 6.45 -7.42 -0.30
N ILE A 55 7.34 -8.38 -0.49
CA ILE A 55 7.75 -8.93 -1.78
C ILE A 55 7.13 -10.32 -1.88
N ILE A 56 6.31 -10.53 -2.89
CA ILE A 56 5.59 -11.80 -3.07
C ILE A 56 5.94 -12.46 -4.40
N GLU A 57 6.00 -13.79 -4.39
CA GLU A 57 5.94 -14.61 -5.58
C GLU A 57 4.47 -14.83 -5.95
N THR A 58 4.05 -14.32 -7.09
CA THR A 58 2.61 -14.19 -7.44
C THR A 58 1.94 -15.53 -7.71
N ARG A 59 2.67 -16.51 -8.27
CA ARG A 59 2.13 -17.84 -8.62
C ARG A 59 1.76 -18.67 -7.42
N THR A 60 2.53 -18.60 -6.35
CA THR A 60 2.34 -19.40 -5.13
C THR A 60 1.72 -18.60 -3.99
N GLY A 61 1.74 -17.26 -4.09
CA GLY A 61 1.40 -16.36 -3.00
C GLY A 61 2.45 -16.31 -1.88
N LYS A 62 3.63 -16.94 -2.10
CA LYS A 62 4.69 -16.98 -1.10
C LYS A 62 5.25 -15.58 -0.86
N VAL A 63 5.32 -15.18 0.41
CA VAL A 63 6.06 -13.99 0.84
C VAL A 63 7.55 -14.33 0.83
N LEU A 64 8.32 -13.61 0.02
CA LEU A 64 9.77 -13.76 -0.11
C LEU A 64 10.50 -12.90 0.92
N GLU A 65 9.99 -11.71 1.18
CA GLU A 65 10.52 -10.75 2.15
C GLU A 65 9.39 -9.89 2.67
N GLU A 66 9.46 -9.52 3.96
CA GLU A 66 8.53 -8.57 4.57
C GLU A 66 9.25 -7.64 5.54
N HIS A 67 8.83 -6.37 5.53
CA HIS A 67 9.27 -5.33 6.46
C HIS A 67 8.03 -4.61 6.99
N LEU A 68 7.52 -5.08 8.10
CA LEU A 68 6.22 -4.69 8.63
C LEU A 68 6.34 -3.59 9.69
N LEU A 69 5.35 -2.72 9.72
CA LEU A 69 5.19 -1.68 10.74
C LEU A 69 4.76 -2.32 12.06
N SER A 70 5.50 -2.08 13.14
CA SER A 70 5.15 -2.63 14.45
C SER A 70 3.81 -2.08 14.94
N LYS A 71 3.12 -2.84 15.81
CA LYS A 71 1.88 -2.41 16.43
C LYS A 71 2.05 -1.13 17.25
N GLU A 72 3.19 -0.99 17.96
CA GLU A 72 3.51 0.20 18.74
C GLU A 72 3.64 1.43 17.84
N ALA A 73 4.32 1.30 16.71
CA ALA A 73 4.42 2.37 15.73
C ALA A 73 3.05 2.69 15.10
N ALA A 74 2.27 1.67 14.75
CA ALA A 74 0.92 1.86 14.23
C ALA A 74 -0.01 2.58 15.22
N LYS A 75 0.03 2.22 16.51
CA LYS A 75 -0.73 2.91 17.58
C LYS A 75 -0.33 4.38 17.68
N LYS A 76 0.97 4.70 17.59
CA LYS A 76 1.42 6.10 17.54
C LYS A 76 0.86 6.84 16.32
N ALA A 77 0.93 6.24 15.13
CA ALA A 77 0.39 6.84 13.92
C ALA A 77 -1.12 7.10 14.07
N ILE A 78 -1.90 6.13 14.56
CA ILE A 78 -3.33 6.27 14.79
C ILE A 78 -3.60 7.40 15.81
N ALA A 79 -2.85 7.45 16.91
CA ALA A 79 -3.02 8.49 17.94
C ALA A 79 -2.75 9.90 17.39
N ILE A 80 -1.81 10.04 16.44
CA ILE A 80 -1.59 11.31 15.73
C ILE A 80 -2.77 11.60 14.81
N GLY A 81 -3.20 10.63 13.99
CA GLY A 81 -4.34 10.80 13.10
C GLY A 81 -5.62 11.21 13.80
N ARG A 82 -5.87 10.68 15.01
CA ARG A 82 -7.05 11.04 15.84
C ARG A 82 -7.13 12.50 16.28
N LYS A 83 -6.07 13.28 16.10
CA LYS A 83 -6.10 14.73 16.36
C LYS A 83 -6.71 15.55 15.24
N TYR A 84 -6.88 14.96 14.06
CA TYR A 84 -7.29 15.58 12.82
C TYR A 84 -8.58 14.97 12.29
N ASP A 85 -9.27 15.69 11.41
CA ASP A 85 -10.43 15.18 10.69
C ASP A 85 -9.99 14.29 9.52
N THR A 86 -9.72 13.03 9.81
CA THR A 86 -9.19 12.06 8.84
C THR A 86 -9.89 10.71 8.90
N LEU A 87 -9.91 10.01 7.78
CA LEU A 87 -10.30 8.60 7.71
C LEU A 87 -9.03 7.76 7.84
N LEU A 88 -9.00 6.89 8.85
CA LEU A 88 -7.89 6.01 9.16
C LEU A 88 -8.13 4.59 8.63
N GLU A 89 -7.09 4.05 8.02
CA GLU A 89 -7.05 2.65 7.57
C GLU A 89 -5.82 1.94 8.12
N VAL A 90 -5.97 0.69 8.52
CA VAL A 90 -4.84 -0.19 8.83
C VAL A 90 -4.86 -1.42 7.93
N TYR A 91 -3.70 -1.97 7.64
CA TYR A 91 -3.57 -3.11 6.74
C TYR A 91 -2.78 -4.22 7.41
N PHE A 92 -3.40 -5.41 7.45
CA PHE A 92 -2.79 -6.66 7.90
C PHE A 92 -2.90 -7.70 6.80
N ASP A 93 -1.82 -8.36 6.45
CA ASP A 93 -1.79 -9.47 5.49
C ASP A 93 -2.52 -9.15 4.17
N GLY A 94 -2.32 -7.92 3.69
CA GLY A 94 -2.96 -7.45 2.47
C GLY A 94 -4.46 -7.15 2.59
N GLN A 95 -5.04 -7.17 3.80
CA GLN A 95 -6.42 -6.78 4.04
C GLN A 95 -6.48 -5.42 4.73
N GLY A 96 -7.29 -4.50 4.19
CA GLY A 96 -7.54 -3.18 4.77
C GLY A 96 -8.74 -3.19 5.70
N TYR A 97 -8.63 -2.45 6.80
CA TYR A 97 -9.64 -2.24 7.84
C TYR A 97 -9.82 -0.76 8.10
N ALA A 98 -11.06 -0.33 8.33
CA ALA A 98 -11.39 1.04 8.73
C ALA A 98 -12.61 1.04 9.67
N GLN A 99 -12.79 2.12 10.43
CA GLN A 99 -13.94 2.21 11.34
C GLN A 99 -15.25 2.42 10.56
N LYS A 100 -16.34 1.84 11.06
CA LYS A 100 -17.67 1.87 10.42
C LYS A 100 -18.17 3.29 10.16
N ASP A 101 -18.02 4.17 11.11
CA ASP A 101 -18.43 5.58 11.02
C ASP A 101 -17.59 6.38 10.02
N GLU A 102 -16.29 6.11 9.92
CA GLU A 102 -15.39 6.70 8.94
C GLU A 102 -15.71 6.17 7.51
N ILE A 103 -15.97 4.86 7.37
CA ILE A 103 -16.40 4.25 6.09
C ILE A 103 -17.68 4.92 5.58
N ALA A 104 -18.63 5.17 6.46
CA ALA A 104 -19.88 5.86 6.08
C ALA A 104 -19.65 7.27 5.51
N GLN A 105 -18.52 7.89 5.85
CA GLN A 105 -18.13 9.23 5.40
C GLN A 105 -17.05 9.21 4.31
N VAL A 106 -16.77 8.07 3.65
CA VAL A 106 -15.68 7.93 2.66
C VAL A 106 -15.70 9.02 1.58
N ARG A 107 -16.89 9.52 1.20
CA ARG A 107 -17.06 10.57 0.18
C ARG A 107 -16.50 11.93 0.62
N LYS A 108 -16.40 12.18 1.92
CA LYS A 108 -15.77 13.38 2.48
C LYS A 108 -14.25 13.36 2.26
N TYR A 109 -13.62 12.22 2.48
CA TYR A 109 -12.16 12.08 2.48
C TYR A 109 -11.61 11.64 1.14
N HIS A 110 -12.30 10.74 0.42
CA HIS A 110 -11.81 10.22 -0.86
C HIS A 110 -12.33 11.06 -2.02
N LYS A 111 -11.48 11.94 -2.56
CA LYS A 111 -11.83 12.94 -3.59
C LYS A 111 -12.19 12.32 -4.96
N ASN A 112 -11.79 11.07 -5.23
CA ASN A 112 -12.08 10.39 -6.51
C ASN A 112 -13.31 9.47 -6.38
N PRO A 113 -14.45 9.80 -7.02
CA PRO A 113 -15.66 8.99 -6.95
C PRO A 113 -15.48 7.54 -7.44
N ASN A 114 -14.59 7.32 -8.40
CA ASN A 114 -14.32 5.97 -8.94
C ASN A 114 -13.63 5.06 -7.90
N MET A 115 -13.17 5.62 -6.78
CA MET A 115 -12.56 4.86 -5.69
C MET A 115 -13.54 4.49 -4.58
N TRP A 116 -14.74 5.09 -4.54
CA TRP A 116 -15.68 4.83 -3.45
C TRP A 116 -16.14 3.38 -3.42
N ASP A 117 -16.57 2.84 -4.57
CA ASP A 117 -17.01 1.44 -4.67
C ASP A 117 -15.86 0.46 -4.36
N TYR A 118 -14.64 0.78 -4.84
CA TYR A 118 -13.46 0.00 -4.52
C TYR A 118 -13.21 -0.02 -3.01
N PHE A 119 -13.25 1.16 -2.36
CA PHE A 119 -13.04 1.29 -0.93
C PHE A 119 -14.09 0.49 -0.15
N LEU A 120 -15.38 0.73 -0.44
CA LEU A 120 -16.50 0.07 0.26
C LEU A 120 -16.49 -1.45 0.12
N ARG A 121 -16.00 -1.99 -1.00
CA ARG A 121 -15.95 -3.45 -1.23
C ARG A 121 -14.71 -4.12 -0.64
N THR A 122 -13.64 -3.38 -0.42
CA THR A 122 -12.34 -3.96 -0.08
C THR A 122 -11.93 -3.70 1.37
N ARG A 123 -12.64 -2.85 2.11
CA ARG A 123 -12.36 -2.62 3.53
C ARG A 123 -13.28 -3.42 4.41
N ILE A 124 -12.71 -4.04 5.44
CA ILE A 124 -13.50 -4.65 6.50
C ILE A 124 -13.79 -3.56 7.53
N ALA A 125 -15.09 -3.41 7.83
CA ALA A 125 -15.56 -2.46 8.82
C ALA A 125 -15.35 -2.99 10.24
N VAL A 126 -14.74 -2.20 11.10
CA VAL A 126 -14.52 -2.50 12.52
C VAL A 126 -15.12 -1.40 13.40
N ASP A 127 -15.34 -1.70 14.67
CA ASP A 127 -15.83 -0.69 15.60
C ASP A 127 -14.72 0.28 16.02
N ARG A 128 -13.54 -0.25 16.36
CA ARG A 128 -12.36 0.54 16.71
C ARG A 128 -11.10 -0.10 16.13
N LEU A 129 -10.21 0.72 15.57
CA LEU A 129 -8.92 0.24 15.04
C LEU A 129 -7.97 -0.18 16.16
N GLU A 130 -8.04 0.49 17.30
CA GLU A 130 -7.20 0.18 18.46
C GLU A 130 -7.50 -1.23 19.00
N ASP A 131 -8.77 -1.59 19.10
CA ASP A 131 -9.20 -2.93 19.56
C ASP A 131 -8.74 -4.01 18.56
N LEU A 132 -8.86 -3.74 17.25
CA LEU A 132 -8.36 -4.62 16.20
C LEU A 132 -6.84 -4.86 16.33
N LEU A 133 -6.05 -3.80 16.64
CA LEU A 133 -4.62 -3.94 16.84
C LEU A 133 -4.27 -4.81 18.06
N ASP A 134 -5.10 -4.75 19.11
CA ASP A 134 -4.90 -5.56 20.30
C ASP A 134 -5.26 -7.05 20.07
N GLU A 135 -6.31 -7.29 19.31
CA GLU A 135 -6.81 -8.65 19.03
C GLU A 135 -5.99 -9.41 17.98
N LYS A 136 -5.55 -8.72 16.91
CA LYS A 136 -4.80 -9.38 15.83
C LYS A 136 -3.37 -9.67 16.24
N GLU A 137 -2.88 -10.84 15.85
CA GLU A 137 -1.44 -11.16 15.93
C GLU A 137 -0.66 -10.53 14.75
N GLY A 138 0.66 -10.40 14.91
CA GLY A 138 1.57 -9.91 13.89
C GLY A 138 1.64 -8.39 13.79
N ASN A 139 2.39 -7.93 12.81
CA ASN A 139 2.64 -6.53 12.48
C ASN A 139 1.82 -6.10 11.25
N LEU A 140 1.81 -4.80 10.96
CA LEU A 140 1.00 -4.23 9.90
C LEU A 140 1.80 -4.04 8.61
N ASP A 141 1.13 -4.19 7.47
CA ASP A 141 1.69 -3.79 6.18
C ASP A 141 1.90 -2.27 6.13
N LYS A 142 0.91 -1.51 6.59
CA LYS A 142 0.94 -0.04 6.69
C LYS A 142 -0.26 0.50 7.46
N VAL A 143 -0.19 1.79 7.80
CA VAL A 143 -1.33 2.65 8.14
C VAL A 143 -1.55 3.64 7.00
N GLN A 144 -2.78 4.07 6.76
CA GLN A 144 -3.12 5.11 5.80
C GLN A 144 -4.09 6.10 6.40
N MET A 145 -3.90 7.36 6.07
CA MET A 145 -4.77 8.48 6.44
C MET A 145 -5.26 9.18 5.19
N LEU A 146 -6.56 9.50 5.14
CA LEU A 146 -7.17 10.31 4.10
C LEU A 146 -7.76 11.57 4.73
N PHE A 147 -7.43 12.73 4.19
CA PHE A 147 -7.80 14.03 4.73
C PHE A 147 -8.83 14.76 3.85
N ALA A 148 -9.79 15.40 4.48
CA ALA A 148 -10.67 16.35 3.81
C ALA A 148 -9.98 17.70 3.63
N ASP A 149 -9.20 18.13 4.62
CA ASP A 149 -8.45 19.36 4.67
C ASP A 149 -6.95 19.14 4.41
N MET A 150 -6.35 20.00 3.58
CA MET A 150 -4.95 19.87 3.20
C MET A 150 -4.00 20.53 4.21
N GLU A 151 -4.46 21.51 4.98
CA GLU A 151 -3.66 22.11 6.05
C GLU A 151 -3.49 21.11 7.19
N GLU A 152 -4.58 20.44 7.59
CA GLU A 152 -4.53 19.34 8.57
C GLU A 152 -3.63 18.18 8.09
N ARG A 153 -3.68 17.85 6.80
CA ARG A 153 -2.79 16.83 6.22
C ARG A 153 -1.31 17.22 6.35
N GLU A 154 -0.97 18.48 6.09
CA GLU A 154 0.41 18.97 6.21
C GLU A 154 0.88 19.05 7.68
N GLU A 155 -0.01 19.38 8.61
CA GLU A 155 0.30 19.36 10.03
C GLU A 155 0.54 17.94 10.55
N ALA A 156 -0.34 17.00 10.17
CA ALA A 156 -0.20 15.59 10.50
C ALA A 156 1.10 15.00 9.92
N TRP A 157 1.45 15.35 8.67
CA TRP A 157 2.72 14.94 8.05
C TRP A 157 3.93 15.37 8.88
N LYS A 158 3.99 16.66 9.24
CA LYS A 158 5.09 17.19 10.06
C LYS A 158 5.16 16.56 11.45
N GLU A 159 4.02 16.22 12.04
CA GLU A 159 3.98 15.54 13.33
C GLU A 159 4.50 14.10 13.23
N LEU A 160 4.04 13.35 12.22
CA LEU A 160 4.52 12.01 11.95
C LEU A 160 6.03 11.98 11.63
N GLU A 161 6.51 12.94 10.84
CA GLU A 161 7.93 13.05 10.47
C GLU A 161 8.83 13.29 11.69
N ARG A 162 8.38 14.09 12.67
CA ARG A 162 9.13 14.33 13.92
C ARG A 162 9.31 13.08 14.78
N GLU A 163 8.42 12.09 14.68
CA GLU A 163 8.57 10.82 15.40
C GLU A 163 9.80 10.04 14.93
N GLY A 164 10.24 10.21 13.68
CA GLY A 164 11.45 9.58 13.14
C GLY A 164 11.41 8.06 13.03
N VAL A 165 10.23 7.45 13.18
CA VAL A 165 10.01 5.99 13.21
C VAL A 165 9.14 5.48 12.05
N PHE A 166 8.88 6.34 11.07
CA PHE A 166 8.03 6.05 9.94
C PHE A 166 8.72 6.35 8.60
N GLU A 167 8.37 5.61 7.58
CA GLU A 167 8.50 6.00 6.17
C GLU A 167 7.17 6.54 5.70
N LEU A 168 7.14 7.81 5.28
CA LEU A 168 5.92 8.49 4.85
C LEU A 168 5.88 8.61 3.33
N VAL A 169 4.74 8.25 2.73
CA VAL A 169 4.50 8.36 1.29
C VAL A 169 3.18 9.08 1.03
N GLY A 170 3.20 10.09 0.15
CA GLY A 170 2.00 10.74 -0.39
C GLY A 170 1.74 10.25 -1.80
N SER A 171 0.86 9.28 -2.00
CA SER A 171 0.47 8.79 -3.33
C SER A 171 -0.65 9.62 -3.96
N LEU A 172 -1.41 10.33 -3.15
CA LEU A 172 -2.44 11.29 -3.52
C LEU A 172 -2.19 12.59 -2.76
N GLN A 173 -2.70 13.71 -3.26
CA GLN A 173 -2.54 15.00 -2.58
C GLN A 173 -3.12 15.01 -1.17
N TYR A 174 -4.15 14.18 -0.93
CA TYR A 174 -4.95 14.17 0.29
C TYR A 174 -4.72 12.91 1.15
N ASN A 175 -3.64 12.14 0.93
CA ASN A 175 -3.33 11.00 1.77
C ASN A 175 -1.93 11.07 2.39
N ILE A 176 -1.75 10.27 3.43
CA ILE A 176 -0.46 9.89 4.00
C ILE A 176 -0.48 8.37 4.14
N GLU A 177 0.46 7.68 3.54
CA GLU A 177 0.72 6.26 3.75
C GLU A 177 1.94 6.13 4.66
N ILE A 178 1.82 5.30 5.68
CA ILE A 178 2.79 5.17 6.77
C ILE A 178 3.27 3.73 6.81
N ASN A 179 4.52 3.53 6.50
CA ASN A 179 5.20 2.25 6.53
C ASN A 179 6.30 2.21 7.60
N ALA A 180 6.91 1.05 7.82
CA ALA A 180 8.12 0.94 8.61
C ALA A 180 9.27 1.73 7.96
N VAL A 181 10.20 2.22 8.78
CA VAL A 181 11.38 2.98 8.31
C VAL A 181 12.12 2.22 7.22
N GLY A 182 12.47 2.91 6.13
CA GLY A 182 13.20 2.37 4.99
C GLY A 182 12.33 1.57 4.01
N VAL A 183 11.04 1.40 4.27
CA VAL A 183 10.11 0.69 3.38
C VAL A 183 9.56 1.63 2.33
N ASN A 184 10.07 1.52 1.12
CA ASN A 184 9.54 2.19 -0.06
C ASN A 184 9.72 1.32 -1.30
N LYS A 185 9.06 1.67 -2.41
CA LYS A 185 9.11 0.89 -3.65
C LYS A 185 10.55 0.74 -4.19
N GLY A 186 11.38 1.76 -4.01
CA GLY A 186 12.77 1.74 -4.47
C GLY A 186 13.62 0.72 -3.69
N THR A 187 13.52 0.72 -2.37
CA THR A 187 14.23 -0.28 -1.54
C THR A 187 13.74 -1.68 -1.82
N GLY A 188 12.42 -1.88 -1.95
CA GLY A 188 11.84 -3.17 -2.32
C GLY A 188 12.33 -3.69 -3.67
N LEU A 189 12.41 -2.82 -4.69
CA LEU A 189 12.95 -3.18 -6.02
C LEU A 189 14.41 -3.61 -5.93
N VAL A 190 15.23 -2.88 -5.19
CA VAL A 190 16.64 -3.22 -4.99
C VAL A 190 16.79 -4.54 -4.25
N ASN A 191 15.97 -4.80 -3.24
CA ASN A 191 16.00 -6.05 -2.49
C ASN A 191 15.60 -7.24 -3.37
N LEU A 192 14.53 -7.13 -4.13
CA LEU A 192 14.15 -8.18 -5.08
C LEU A 192 15.25 -8.37 -6.15
N GLY A 193 15.82 -7.29 -6.69
CA GLY A 193 16.93 -7.37 -7.63
C GLY A 193 18.10 -8.20 -7.07
N LYS A 194 18.50 -7.95 -5.81
CA LYS A 194 19.54 -8.74 -5.14
C LYS A 194 19.19 -10.24 -5.06
N MET A 195 17.93 -10.57 -4.73
CA MET A 195 17.48 -11.97 -4.66
C MET A 195 17.54 -12.66 -6.03
N LEU A 196 17.32 -11.92 -7.11
CA LEU A 196 17.32 -12.42 -8.48
C LEU A 196 18.69 -12.30 -9.17
N GLY A 197 19.71 -11.75 -8.50
CA GLY A 197 21.02 -11.51 -9.10
C GLY A 197 21.03 -10.35 -10.12
N ILE A 198 20.05 -9.45 -10.06
CA ILE A 198 19.91 -8.26 -10.91
C ILE A 198 20.57 -7.08 -10.21
N ARG A 199 21.49 -6.39 -10.89
CA ARG A 199 22.18 -5.24 -10.33
C ARG A 199 21.28 -4.01 -10.37
N ARG A 200 21.52 -3.06 -9.46
CA ARG A 200 20.73 -1.82 -9.36
C ARG A 200 20.67 -1.03 -10.68
N GLU A 201 21.75 -1.01 -11.44
CA GLU A 201 21.87 -0.32 -12.73
C GLU A 201 21.02 -0.95 -13.84
N GLU A 202 20.55 -2.18 -13.63
CA GLU A 202 19.69 -2.93 -14.53
C GLU A 202 18.20 -2.80 -14.19
N ILE A 203 17.87 -2.05 -13.11
CA ILE A 203 16.50 -1.82 -12.65
C ILE A 203 15.98 -0.49 -13.20
N MET A 204 14.81 -0.55 -13.84
CA MET A 204 14.07 0.62 -14.32
C MET A 204 12.69 0.67 -13.64
N ALA A 205 12.24 1.87 -13.14
CA ALA A 205 10.95 2.11 -12.51
C ALA A 205 10.32 3.42 -13.00
#